data_4fa9fbbab6eb4ca79612366a2e220c01
#
_entry.id   4fa9fbbab6eb4ca79612366a2e220c01
#
_cell.length_a   1.000
_cell.length_b   1.000
_cell.length_c   1.000
_cell.angle_alpha   90.00
_cell.angle_beta   90.00
_cell.angle_gamma   90.00
#
_symmetry.space_group_name_H-M   'P 1'
#
loop_
_entity.id
_entity.type
_entity.pdbx_description
1 polymer ?
#
loop_
_entity_poly.entity_id
_entity_poly.type
_entity_poly.pdbx_seq_one_letter_code
_entity_poly.pdbx_strand_id
1 'polypeptide(L)'
;MPSLPPESELTIGFAHAAYQLQVEFLRRGRPAKSFEARSLDELKARAGEADVLVLSGLWRNELIAVSPRLRFIQSVSAGTDQYDKAALAKAGIRLASAQGANERAVAEHAMALILSLTRQVHLARDNQTAKHWRPMIGDRSAREDELGGKTLVIVGLGRIGQRLAKLASVFDLRIVGVRRQPGPVAGIDEIVHPNALHQALAHADIVALTCPLTPETEGLINAAALAAMKPTALLVNVARGKVVDEPALIAALSENRIAGAGLDVTVEEPLPAASPLWSMPQVIVTPHSAGETRAYETNVVDLLVENLDRLARGETALLNGIV
;
A
#
# COMPACT_ATOMS: atom_id res chain seq x y z
N MET A 1 11.67 -19.82 22.65
CA MET A 1 10.34 -19.20 22.48
C MET A 1 9.30 -20.30 22.61
N PRO A 2 8.12 -20.08 23.21
CA PRO A 2 7.10 -21.10 23.29
C PRO A 2 6.69 -21.53 21.88
N SER A 3 6.75 -22.84 21.61
CA SER A 3 6.27 -23.45 20.38
C SER A 3 4.75 -23.34 20.29
N LEU A 4 4.20 -23.26 19.07
CA LEU A 4 2.76 -23.46 18.89
C LEU A 4 2.37 -24.89 19.30
N PRO A 5 1.17 -25.11 19.87
CA PRO A 5 0.65 -26.45 20.05
C PRO A 5 0.45 -27.16 18.70
N PRO A 6 0.22 -28.50 18.69
CA PRO A 6 -0.15 -29.22 17.48
C PRO A 6 -1.32 -28.54 16.76
N GLU A 7 -1.35 -28.56 15.43
CA GLU A 7 -2.34 -27.80 14.66
C GLU A 7 -3.79 -28.14 15.02
N SER A 8 -4.08 -29.39 15.35
CA SER A 8 -5.41 -29.84 15.81
C SER A 8 -5.88 -29.22 17.13
N GLU A 9 -4.96 -28.66 17.90
CA GLU A 9 -5.23 -28.00 19.19
C GLU A 9 -5.19 -26.47 19.06
N LEU A 10 -4.72 -25.94 17.92
CA LEU A 10 -4.67 -24.51 17.64
C LEU A 10 -6.06 -23.89 17.54
N THR A 11 -6.17 -22.67 18.05
CA THR A 11 -7.30 -21.78 17.78
C THR A 11 -6.82 -20.56 17.02
N ILE A 12 -7.35 -20.33 15.83
CA ILE A 12 -7.02 -19.22 14.95
C ILE A 12 -8.19 -18.23 14.92
N GLY A 13 -7.95 -16.99 15.33
CA GLY A 13 -8.93 -15.91 15.24
C GLY A 13 -8.70 -15.10 13.96
N PHE A 14 -9.71 -15.01 13.10
CA PHE A 14 -9.73 -14.16 11.92
C PHE A 14 -10.52 -12.89 12.24
N ALA A 15 -9.89 -11.71 12.13
CA ALA A 15 -10.55 -10.47 12.52
C ALA A 15 -10.42 -9.40 11.43
N HIS A 16 -11.51 -9.19 10.69
CA HIS A 16 -11.62 -8.18 9.64
C HIS A 16 -13.08 -7.77 9.41
N ALA A 17 -13.32 -6.46 9.23
CA ALA A 17 -14.69 -5.95 9.06
C ALA A 17 -15.40 -6.49 7.81
N ALA A 18 -14.66 -6.74 6.72
CA ALA A 18 -15.22 -7.12 5.43
C ALA A 18 -14.71 -8.47 4.88
N TYR A 19 -13.39 -8.75 4.96
CA TYR A 19 -12.79 -9.92 4.31
C TYR A 19 -13.24 -11.24 4.95
N GLN A 20 -13.39 -12.28 4.10
CA GLN A 20 -13.87 -13.60 4.48
C GLN A 20 -12.71 -14.60 4.66
N LEU A 21 -11.70 -14.20 5.43
CA LEU A 21 -10.46 -14.96 5.61
C LEU A 21 -10.70 -16.34 6.24
N GLN A 22 -11.63 -16.45 7.21
CA GLN A 22 -11.98 -17.73 7.82
C GLN A 22 -12.58 -18.69 6.80
N VAL A 23 -13.48 -18.22 5.96
CA VAL A 23 -14.10 -19.03 4.90
C VAL A 23 -13.04 -19.59 3.97
N GLU A 24 -12.08 -18.75 3.57
CA GLU A 24 -10.97 -19.17 2.71
C GLU A 24 -10.03 -20.15 3.42
N PHE A 25 -9.77 -19.98 4.71
CA PHE A 25 -8.99 -20.92 5.51
C PHE A 25 -9.67 -22.29 5.65
N LEU A 26 -10.96 -22.32 5.92
CA LEU A 26 -11.72 -23.57 6.02
C LEU A 26 -11.69 -24.39 4.73
N ARG A 27 -11.62 -23.75 3.57
CA ARG A 27 -11.44 -24.43 2.26
C ARG A 27 -10.13 -25.19 2.14
N ARG A 28 -9.12 -24.88 2.97
CA ARG A 28 -7.84 -25.61 3.00
C ARG A 28 -7.94 -26.95 3.74
N GLY A 29 -9.05 -27.24 4.44
CA GLY A 29 -9.25 -28.50 5.18
C GLY A 29 -8.28 -28.71 6.33
N ARG A 30 -7.73 -27.64 6.91
CA ARG A 30 -6.77 -27.70 8.02
C ARG A 30 -7.49 -28.06 9.34
N PRO A 31 -6.85 -28.82 10.26
CA PRO A 31 -7.49 -29.31 11.48
C PRO A 31 -7.64 -28.28 12.59
N ALA A 32 -7.03 -27.08 12.47
CA ALA A 32 -7.08 -26.03 13.47
C ALA A 32 -8.52 -25.54 13.69
N LYS A 33 -8.88 -25.28 14.95
CA LYS A 33 -10.13 -24.58 15.29
C LYS A 33 -10.02 -23.13 14.84
N SER A 34 -11.14 -22.55 14.47
CA SER A 34 -11.13 -21.13 14.06
C SER A 34 -12.41 -20.41 14.47
N PHE A 35 -12.28 -19.10 14.61
CA PHE A 35 -13.41 -18.20 14.78
C PHE A 35 -13.22 -16.93 13.95
N GLU A 36 -14.30 -16.21 13.71
CA GLU A 36 -14.30 -14.93 13.05
C GLU A 36 -14.79 -13.84 14.00
N ALA A 37 -14.21 -12.63 13.86
CA ALA A 37 -14.67 -11.41 14.53
C ALA A 37 -14.76 -10.28 13.48
N ARG A 38 -15.89 -9.58 13.46
CA ARG A 38 -16.16 -8.50 12.51
C ARG A 38 -15.99 -7.10 13.09
N SER A 39 -15.81 -7.03 14.41
CA SER A 39 -15.59 -5.80 15.16
C SER A 39 -14.49 -5.96 16.20
N LEU A 40 -14.01 -4.83 16.73
CA LEU A 40 -13.03 -4.84 17.82
C LEU A 40 -13.63 -5.45 19.10
N ASP A 41 -14.90 -5.20 19.39
CA ASP A 41 -15.57 -5.73 20.57
C ASP A 41 -15.74 -7.25 20.51
N GLU A 42 -16.13 -7.79 19.36
CA GLU A 42 -16.17 -9.24 19.13
C GLU A 42 -14.79 -9.86 19.26
N LEU A 43 -13.75 -9.20 18.73
CA LEU A 43 -12.38 -9.67 18.86
C LEU A 43 -11.92 -9.66 20.31
N LYS A 44 -12.17 -8.59 21.07
CA LYS A 44 -11.82 -8.49 22.50
C LYS A 44 -12.48 -9.59 23.33
N ALA A 45 -13.74 -9.92 23.03
CA ALA A 45 -14.48 -10.96 23.75
C ALA A 45 -13.86 -12.37 23.57
N ARG A 46 -13.15 -12.61 22.46
CA ARG A 46 -12.61 -13.91 22.08
C ARG A 46 -11.09 -13.98 21.95
N ALA A 47 -10.39 -12.86 22.09
CA ALA A 47 -8.94 -12.79 21.90
C ALA A 47 -8.17 -13.73 22.82
N GLY A 48 -8.68 -14.00 24.03
CA GLY A 48 -8.10 -14.94 24.98
C GLY A 48 -8.11 -16.42 24.54
N GLU A 49 -8.95 -16.78 23.56
CA GLU A 49 -9.03 -18.15 23.00
C GLU A 49 -7.93 -18.40 21.96
N ALA A 50 -7.39 -17.34 21.32
CA ALA A 50 -6.56 -17.45 20.13
C ALA A 50 -5.08 -17.74 20.44
N ASP A 51 -4.51 -18.71 19.78
CA ASP A 51 -3.06 -18.96 19.70
C ASP A 51 -2.46 -18.17 18.51
N VAL A 52 -3.26 -17.96 17.47
CA VAL A 52 -2.91 -17.21 16.25
C VAL A 52 -4.01 -16.20 15.94
N LEU A 53 -3.63 -14.97 15.60
CA LEU A 53 -4.55 -13.97 15.09
C LEU A 53 -4.20 -13.59 13.64
N VAL A 54 -5.20 -13.49 12.79
CA VAL A 54 -5.10 -13.07 11.40
C VAL A 54 -5.89 -11.76 11.26
N LEU A 55 -5.18 -10.64 11.29
CA LEU A 55 -5.83 -9.32 11.34
C LEU A 55 -4.90 -8.17 10.94
N SER A 56 -5.47 -6.98 10.80
CA SER A 56 -4.72 -5.73 10.60
C SER A 56 -5.48 -4.54 11.19
N GLY A 57 -6.50 -4.01 10.54
CA GLY A 57 -7.21 -2.79 10.93
C GLY A 57 -7.89 -2.84 12.31
N LEU A 58 -8.25 -4.03 12.78
CA LEU A 58 -8.82 -4.23 14.11
C LEU A 58 -7.76 -4.42 15.21
N TRP A 59 -6.46 -4.45 14.87
CA TRP A 59 -5.42 -4.57 15.88
C TRP A 59 -5.36 -3.32 16.77
N ARG A 60 -5.22 -3.56 18.05
CA ARG A 60 -4.87 -2.56 19.08
C ARG A 60 -3.86 -3.20 20.03
N ASN A 61 -2.80 -2.48 20.41
CA ASN A 61 -1.72 -3.03 21.25
C ASN A 61 -2.21 -3.51 22.63
N GLU A 62 -3.34 -2.99 23.11
CA GLU A 62 -4.01 -3.47 24.34
C GLU A 62 -4.48 -4.93 24.26
N LEU A 63 -4.67 -5.48 23.04
CA LEU A 63 -5.04 -6.89 22.86
C LEU A 63 -3.96 -7.85 23.38
N ILE A 64 -2.70 -7.42 23.48
CA ILE A 64 -1.62 -8.24 24.07
C ILE A 64 -2.00 -8.68 25.48
N ALA A 65 -2.55 -7.78 26.30
CA ALA A 65 -2.88 -8.04 27.69
C ALA A 65 -4.04 -9.04 27.87
N VAL A 66 -4.96 -9.09 26.89
CA VAL A 66 -6.15 -9.95 26.93
C VAL A 66 -6.02 -11.24 26.10
N SER A 67 -4.85 -11.47 25.51
CA SER A 67 -4.57 -12.63 24.65
C SER A 67 -3.41 -13.49 25.21
N PRO A 68 -3.58 -14.13 26.37
CA PRO A 68 -2.46 -14.84 27.06
C PRO A 68 -1.93 -16.07 26.26
N ARG A 69 -2.74 -16.60 25.37
CA ARG A 69 -2.37 -17.73 24.49
C ARG A 69 -1.70 -17.32 23.20
N LEU A 70 -1.80 -16.03 22.80
CA LEU A 70 -1.32 -15.55 21.50
C LEU A 70 0.20 -15.75 21.36
N ARG A 71 0.59 -16.40 20.27
CA ARG A 71 2.00 -16.68 19.91
C ARG A 71 2.38 -16.13 18.55
N PHE A 72 1.39 -15.99 17.65
CA PHE A 72 1.66 -15.56 16.28
C PHE A 72 0.55 -14.65 15.75
N ILE A 73 0.96 -13.60 15.05
CA ILE A 73 0.07 -12.72 14.28
C ILE A 73 0.48 -12.79 12.82
N GLN A 74 -0.45 -13.23 11.96
CA GLN A 74 -0.38 -13.00 10.53
C GLN A 74 -1.08 -11.69 10.22
N SER A 75 -0.33 -10.63 9.91
CA SER A 75 -0.95 -9.39 9.44
C SER A 75 -1.64 -9.63 8.11
N VAL A 76 -2.83 -9.04 7.95
CA VAL A 76 -3.56 -9.01 6.68
C VAL A 76 -3.02 -7.92 5.76
N SER A 77 -2.25 -6.96 6.26
CA SER A 77 -1.63 -5.87 5.51
C SER A 77 -0.14 -6.11 5.27
N ALA A 78 0.38 -5.58 4.17
CA ALA A 78 1.82 -5.51 3.91
C ALA A 78 2.52 -4.52 4.88
N GLY A 79 1.88 -3.38 5.17
CA GLY A 79 2.33 -2.44 6.20
C GLY A 79 2.08 -2.97 7.60
N THR A 80 2.99 -2.62 8.53
CA THR A 80 2.94 -3.08 9.94
C THR A 80 3.17 -1.93 10.91
N ASP A 81 2.85 -0.72 10.49
CA ASP A 81 3.01 0.52 11.25
C ASP A 81 2.08 0.61 12.47
N GLN A 82 0.94 -0.08 12.42
CA GLN A 82 -0.03 -0.16 13.53
C GLN A 82 0.40 -1.05 14.71
N TYR A 83 1.43 -1.89 14.54
CA TYR A 83 1.89 -2.82 15.58
C TYR A 83 3.06 -2.25 16.38
N ASP A 84 2.97 -2.27 17.71
CA ASP A 84 4.12 -2.04 18.60
C ASP A 84 5.02 -3.30 18.60
N LYS A 85 6.03 -3.27 17.75
CA LYS A 85 6.96 -4.40 17.56
C LYS A 85 7.75 -4.73 18.81
N ALA A 86 8.11 -3.72 19.61
CA ALA A 86 8.84 -3.91 20.85
C ALA A 86 7.96 -4.59 21.91
N ALA A 87 6.69 -4.19 22.04
CA ALA A 87 5.72 -4.81 22.92
C ALA A 87 5.44 -6.27 22.51
N LEU A 88 5.28 -6.56 21.21
CA LEU A 88 5.11 -7.91 20.69
C LEU A 88 6.31 -8.79 21.01
N ALA A 89 7.53 -8.31 20.73
CA ALA A 89 8.76 -9.03 21.04
C ALA A 89 8.88 -9.34 22.55
N LYS A 90 8.58 -8.37 23.42
CA LYS A 90 8.57 -8.52 24.87
C LYS A 90 7.56 -9.58 25.34
N ALA A 91 6.40 -9.65 24.66
CA ALA A 91 5.37 -10.64 24.95
C ALA A 91 5.66 -12.02 24.32
N GLY A 92 6.72 -12.17 23.54
CA GLY A 92 7.07 -13.40 22.83
C GLY A 92 6.11 -13.72 21.69
N ILE A 93 5.40 -12.71 21.16
CA ILE A 93 4.45 -12.84 20.05
C ILE A 93 5.18 -12.54 18.74
N ARG A 94 5.11 -13.46 17.80
CA ARG A 94 5.69 -13.30 16.47
C ARG A 94 4.72 -12.56 15.56
N LEU A 95 5.26 -11.79 14.62
CA LEU A 95 4.49 -11.04 13.62
C LEU A 95 5.06 -11.32 12.24
N ALA A 96 4.22 -11.70 11.29
CA ALA A 96 4.53 -11.72 9.88
C ALA A 96 3.59 -10.78 9.11
N SER A 97 4.11 -10.11 8.09
CA SER A 97 3.31 -9.23 7.24
C SER A 97 2.70 -10.00 6.05
N ALA A 98 1.66 -9.40 5.42
CA ALA A 98 1.12 -9.91 4.16
C ALA A 98 1.87 -9.36 2.93
N GLN A 99 3.15 -9.02 3.08
CA GLN A 99 3.96 -8.56 1.95
C GLN A 99 3.98 -9.61 0.83
N GLY A 100 3.69 -9.17 -0.40
CA GLY A 100 3.56 -10.06 -1.56
C GLY A 100 2.13 -10.48 -1.88
N ALA A 101 1.19 -10.39 -0.93
CA ALA A 101 -0.20 -10.77 -1.17
C ALA A 101 -0.90 -9.87 -2.20
N ASN A 102 -0.54 -8.60 -2.25
CA ASN A 102 -1.19 -7.58 -3.09
C ASN A 102 -0.24 -6.79 -3.99
N GLU A 103 1.02 -7.18 -4.12
CA GLU A 103 2.01 -6.40 -4.88
C GLU A 103 1.63 -6.18 -6.34
N ARG A 104 0.97 -7.19 -6.95
CA ARG A 104 0.46 -7.10 -8.32
C ARG A 104 -0.65 -6.05 -8.41
N ALA A 105 -1.64 -6.16 -7.55
CA ALA A 105 -2.78 -5.26 -7.52
C ALA A 105 -2.39 -3.80 -7.32
N VAL A 106 -1.54 -3.54 -6.32
CA VAL A 106 -1.08 -2.17 -6.03
C VAL A 106 -0.28 -1.57 -7.19
N ALA A 107 0.58 -2.38 -7.84
CA ALA A 107 1.33 -1.91 -9.00
C ALA A 107 0.42 -1.64 -10.22
N GLU A 108 -0.58 -2.50 -10.45
CA GLU A 108 -1.60 -2.31 -11.49
C GLU A 108 -2.46 -1.08 -11.21
N HIS A 109 -2.85 -0.85 -9.96
CA HIS A 109 -3.60 0.33 -9.54
C HIS A 109 -2.80 1.62 -9.73
N ALA A 110 -1.51 1.63 -9.34
CA ALA A 110 -0.63 2.77 -9.60
C ALA A 110 -0.54 3.08 -11.09
N MET A 111 -0.41 2.05 -11.93
CA MET A 111 -0.38 2.21 -13.39
C MET A 111 -1.73 2.71 -13.93
N ALA A 112 -2.85 2.24 -13.37
CA ALA A 112 -4.18 2.73 -13.73
C ALA A 112 -4.36 4.21 -13.40
N LEU A 113 -3.89 4.68 -12.24
CA LEU A 113 -3.89 6.09 -11.87
C LEU A 113 -3.01 6.92 -12.83
N ILE A 114 -1.81 6.45 -13.15
CA ILE A 114 -0.91 7.09 -14.11
C ILE A 114 -1.60 7.24 -15.47
N LEU A 115 -2.16 6.16 -16.01
CA LEU A 115 -2.85 6.16 -17.30
C LEU A 115 -4.11 7.04 -17.27
N SER A 116 -4.89 6.97 -16.17
CA SER A 116 -6.10 7.78 -16.04
C SER A 116 -5.80 9.29 -16.02
N LEU A 117 -4.75 9.71 -15.35
CA LEU A 117 -4.31 11.10 -15.33
C LEU A 117 -3.76 11.52 -16.70
N THR A 118 -2.82 10.75 -17.25
CA THR A 118 -2.17 11.08 -18.54
C THR A 118 -3.16 11.11 -19.70
N ARG A 119 -4.12 10.18 -19.74
CA ARG A 119 -5.14 10.07 -20.78
C ARG A 119 -6.44 10.79 -20.43
N GLN A 120 -6.48 11.53 -19.31
CA GLN A 120 -7.65 12.28 -18.82
C GLN A 120 -8.94 11.43 -18.75
N VAL A 121 -8.81 10.13 -18.43
CA VAL A 121 -9.96 9.20 -18.41
C VAL A 121 -10.97 9.59 -17.32
N HIS A 122 -10.50 10.12 -16.19
CA HIS A 122 -11.32 10.62 -15.09
C HIS A 122 -12.19 11.80 -15.57
N LEU A 123 -11.63 12.76 -16.32
CA LEU A 123 -12.40 13.88 -16.88
C LEU A 123 -13.41 13.40 -17.94
N ALA A 124 -13.05 12.40 -18.75
CA ALA A 124 -13.99 11.79 -19.70
C ALA A 124 -15.15 11.10 -18.97
N ARG A 125 -14.90 10.46 -17.80
CA ARG A 125 -15.93 9.85 -16.97
C ARG A 125 -16.88 10.90 -16.36
N ASP A 126 -16.35 12.03 -15.91
CA ASP A 126 -17.13 13.14 -15.38
C ASP A 126 -18.00 13.75 -16.48
N ASN A 127 -17.42 13.99 -17.65
CA ASN A 127 -18.14 14.45 -18.85
C ASN A 127 -19.26 13.48 -19.26
N GLN A 128 -19.02 12.16 -19.17
CA GLN A 128 -20.06 11.16 -19.43
C GLN A 128 -21.23 11.32 -18.45
N THR A 129 -20.97 11.55 -17.17
CA THR A 129 -21.99 11.78 -16.15
C THR A 129 -22.81 13.04 -16.45
N ALA A 130 -22.14 14.10 -16.90
CA ALA A 130 -22.74 15.35 -17.32
C ALA A 130 -23.38 15.29 -18.72
N LYS A 131 -23.32 14.14 -19.44
CA LYS A 131 -23.75 13.98 -20.84
C LYS A 131 -23.09 14.99 -21.78
N HIS A 132 -21.84 15.35 -21.49
CA HIS A 132 -21.07 16.30 -22.27
C HIS A 132 -20.08 15.57 -23.17
N TRP A 133 -20.24 15.74 -24.49
CA TRP A 133 -19.26 15.31 -25.50
C TRP A 133 -18.35 16.48 -25.81
N ARG A 134 -17.14 16.52 -25.22
CA ARG A 134 -16.23 17.63 -25.45
C ARG A 134 -15.80 17.72 -26.92
N PRO A 135 -15.61 18.95 -27.48
CA PRO A 135 -15.04 19.10 -28.79
C PRO A 135 -13.55 18.72 -28.83
N MET A 136 -12.98 18.71 -30.05
CA MET A 136 -11.54 18.56 -30.21
C MET A 136 -10.81 19.74 -29.58
N ILE A 137 -9.71 19.45 -28.88
CA ILE A 137 -8.90 20.46 -28.18
C ILE A 137 -7.88 21.04 -29.17
N GLY A 138 -7.98 22.32 -29.46
CA GLY A 138 -7.03 23.05 -30.33
C GLY A 138 -5.69 23.28 -29.63
N ASP A 139 -5.72 23.65 -28.35
CA ASP A 139 -4.52 23.86 -27.55
C ASP A 139 -3.82 22.54 -27.27
N ARG A 140 -2.59 22.41 -27.76
CA ARG A 140 -1.78 21.17 -27.57
C ARG A 140 -1.45 20.90 -26.10
N SER A 141 -1.28 21.95 -25.29
CA SER A 141 -0.92 21.80 -23.86
C SER A 141 -2.07 21.25 -23.01
N ALA A 142 -3.30 21.37 -23.48
CA ALA A 142 -4.50 20.87 -22.81
C ALA A 142 -4.95 19.48 -23.29
N ARG A 143 -4.25 18.89 -24.27
CA ARG A 143 -4.56 17.54 -24.77
C ARG A 143 -4.07 16.46 -23.82
N GLU A 144 -4.64 15.27 -24.01
CA GLU A 144 -4.11 14.04 -23.41
C GLU A 144 -2.65 13.84 -23.86
N ASP A 145 -1.83 13.29 -22.95
CA ASP A 145 -0.42 13.06 -23.20
C ASP A 145 -0.10 11.57 -23.37
N GLU A 146 1.07 11.25 -23.89
CA GLU A 146 1.60 9.90 -24.08
C GLU A 146 2.69 9.60 -23.04
N LEU A 147 2.89 8.33 -22.68
CA LEU A 147 3.89 7.91 -21.69
C LEU A 147 5.29 7.74 -22.29
N GLY A 148 5.38 7.36 -23.57
CA GLY A 148 6.65 7.05 -24.23
C GLY A 148 7.67 8.18 -24.13
N GLY A 149 8.89 7.83 -23.70
CA GLY A 149 10.01 8.77 -23.52
C GLY A 149 9.96 9.63 -22.26
N LYS A 150 8.89 9.54 -21.44
CA LYS A 150 8.80 10.26 -20.15
C LYS A 150 9.58 9.56 -19.05
N THR A 151 9.92 10.29 -18.01
CA THR A 151 10.63 9.78 -16.84
C THR A 151 9.67 9.50 -15.69
N LEU A 152 9.61 8.24 -15.24
CA LEU A 152 8.93 7.83 -14.01
C LEU A 152 9.96 7.69 -12.89
N VAL A 153 9.83 8.49 -11.84
CA VAL A 153 10.58 8.34 -10.59
C VAL A 153 9.76 7.48 -9.62
N ILE A 154 10.30 6.34 -9.21
CA ILE A 154 9.69 5.43 -8.22
C ILE A 154 10.40 5.58 -6.89
N VAL A 155 9.72 6.14 -5.90
CA VAL A 155 10.24 6.28 -4.54
C VAL A 155 9.91 5.02 -3.73
N GLY A 156 10.94 4.18 -3.52
CA GLY A 156 10.81 2.88 -2.89
C GLY A 156 10.79 1.71 -3.89
N LEU A 157 11.94 1.07 -4.11
CA LEU A 157 12.08 -0.09 -4.98
C LEU A 157 11.92 -1.43 -4.23
N GLY A 158 10.85 -1.54 -3.42
CA GLY A 158 10.38 -2.81 -2.87
C GLY A 158 9.68 -3.66 -3.95
N ARG A 159 8.97 -4.72 -3.55
CA ARG A 159 8.25 -5.60 -4.48
C ARG A 159 7.25 -4.84 -5.36
N ILE A 160 6.48 -3.90 -4.78
CA ILE A 160 5.52 -3.07 -5.50
C ILE A 160 6.23 -2.17 -6.52
N GLY A 161 7.26 -1.43 -6.07
CA GLY A 161 8.00 -0.51 -6.94
C GLY A 161 8.68 -1.22 -8.12
N GLN A 162 9.29 -2.39 -7.88
CA GLN A 162 9.88 -3.20 -8.95
C GLN A 162 8.81 -3.75 -9.92
N ARG A 163 7.64 -4.12 -9.39
CA ARG A 163 6.52 -4.56 -10.23
C ARG A 163 5.98 -3.43 -11.07
N LEU A 164 5.82 -2.23 -10.49
CA LEU A 164 5.42 -1.02 -11.22
C LEU A 164 6.44 -0.67 -12.32
N ALA A 165 7.73 -0.73 -12.02
CA ALA A 165 8.78 -0.50 -13.00
C ALA A 165 8.65 -1.45 -14.20
N LYS A 166 8.41 -2.74 -13.93
CA LYS A 166 8.18 -3.74 -14.99
C LYS A 166 6.94 -3.43 -15.84
N LEU A 167 5.86 -2.92 -15.25
CA LEU A 167 4.67 -2.50 -16.00
C LEU A 167 4.97 -1.23 -16.81
N ALA A 168 5.62 -0.26 -16.20
CA ALA A 168 5.92 1.03 -16.81
C ALA A 168 6.90 0.93 -17.99
N SER A 169 7.86 0.00 -17.94
CA SER A 169 8.82 -0.20 -19.02
C SER A 169 8.16 -0.63 -20.35
N VAL A 170 7.01 -1.31 -20.31
CA VAL A 170 6.25 -1.70 -21.52
C VAL A 170 5.61 -0.49 -22.20
N PHE A 171 5.51 0.64 -21.50
CA PHE A 171 5.03 1.92 -22.04
C PHE A 171 6.18 2.86 -22.43
N ASP A 172 7.38 2.32 -22.62
CA ASP A 172 8.59 3.07 -23.01
C ASP A 172 8.96 4.23 -22.06
N LEU A 173 8.60 4.09 -20.76
CA LEU A 173 9.03 5.03 -19.72
C LEU A 173 10.49 4.78 -19.32
N ARG A 174 11.25 5.86 -19.16
CA ARG A 174 12.54 5.82 -18.46
C ARG A 174 12.27 5.70 -16.95
N ILE A 175 12.86 4.72 -16.29
CA ILE A 175 12.61 4.41 -14.89
C ILE A 175 13.79 4.85 -14.02
N VAL A 176 13.54 5.77 -13.10
CA VAL A 176 14.50 6.18 -12.05
C VAL A 176 14.00 5.69 -10.70
N GLY A 177 14.78 4.85 -10.04
CA GLY A 177 14.42 4.30 -8.73
C GLY A 177 15.12 5.00 -7.58
N VAL A 178 14.37 5.39 -6.55
CA VAL A 178 14.92 5.96 -5.31
C VAL A 178 14.98 4.90 -4.23
N ARG A 179 16.18 4.55 -3.74
CA ARG A 179 16.39 3.57 -2.65
C ARG A 179 17.67 3.84 -1.86
N ARG A 180 17.70 3.39 -0.60
CA ARG A 180 18.86 3.56 0.30
C ARG A 180 20.05 2.67 -0.10
N GLN A 181 19.79 1.45 -0.52
CA GLN A 181 20.86 0.52 -0.89
C GLN A 181 21.27 0.75 -2.35
N PRO A 182 22.56 0.97 -2.64
CA PRO A 182 23.04 1.09 -4.01
C PRO A 182 23.01 -0.27 -4.72
N GLY A 183 23.18 -0.23 -6.04
CA GLY A 183 23.29 -1.41 -6.88
C GLY A 183 22.19 -1.52 -7.93
N PRO A 184 22.46 -2.17 -9.06
CA PRO A 184 21.51 -2.29 -10.16
C PRO A 184 20.29 -3.11 -9.76
N VAL A 185 19.15 -2.76 -10.33
CA VAL A 185 17.91 -3.52 -10.25
C VAL A 185 17.42 -3.72 -11.68
N ALA A 186 17.07 -4.94 -12.03
CA ALA A 186 16.63 -5.27 -13.38
C ALA A 186 15.41 -4.44 -13.79
N GLY A 187 15.45 -3.84 -14.97
CA GLY A 187 14.38 -2.99 -15.48
C GLY A 187 14.32 -1.57 -14.88
N ILE A 188 15.39 -1.13 -14.21
CA ILE A 188 15.54 0.24 -13.71
C ILE A 188 16.73 0.87 -14.46
N ASP A 189 16.51 2.02 -15.09
CA ASP A 189 17.54 2.70 -15.90
C ASP A 189 18.56 3.42 -15.03
N GLU A 190 18.10 3.95 -13.88
CA GLU A 190 18.94 4.69 -12.95
C GLU A 190 18.48 4.47 -11.50
N ILE A 191 19.43 4.32 -10.59
CA ILE A 191 19.14 4.26 -9.15
C ILE A 191 19.81 5.43 -8.47
N VAL A 192 19.02 6.19 -7.70
CA VAL A 192 19.49 7.32 -6.91
C VAL A 192 19.27 7.07 -5.42
N HIS A 193 20.18 7.62 -4.62
CA HIS A 193 20.02 7.63 -3.17
C HIS A 193 18.96 8.67 -2.75
N PRO A 194 18.20 8.48 -1.65
CA PRO A 194 17.21 9.46 -1.17
C PRO A 194 17.75 10.88 -1.00
N ASN A 195 19.01 11.06 -0.70
CA ASN A 195 19.65 12.39 -0.60
C ASN A 195 19.68 13.16 -1.94
N ALA A 196 19.53 12.46 -3.07
CA ALA A 196 19.44 13.04 -4.40
C ALA A 196 17.97 13.13 -4.90
N LEU A 197 16.98 12.96 -4.01
CA LEU A 197 15.56 12.95 -4.37
C LEU A 197 15.15 14.20 -5.15
N HIS A 198 15.49 15.41 -4.68
CA HIS A 198 15.12 16.66 -5.34
C HIS A 198 15.68 16.75 -6.76
N GLN A 199 16.89 16.24 -7.00
CA GLN A 199 17.46 16.18 -8.35
C GLN A 199 16.67 15.24 -9.25
N ALA A 200 16.27 14.07 -8.73
CA ALA A 200 15.42 13.14 -9.47
C ALA A 200 14.04 13.75 -9.78
N LEU A 201 13.42 14.41 -8.79
CA LEU A 201 12.14 15.08 -8.96
C LEU A 201 12.16 16.18 -10.04
N ALA A 202 13.24 16.92 -10.16
CA ALA A 202 13.39 17.98 -11.16
C ALA A 202 13.31 17.47 -12.62
N HIS A 203 13.62 16.19 -12.84
CA HIS A 203 13.57 15.56 -14.15
C HIS A 203 12.35 14.65 -14.35
N ALA A 204 11.56 14.43 -13.27
CA ALA A 204 10.42 13.54 -13.29
C ALA A 204 9.24 14.13 -14.08
N ASP A 205 8.63 13.34 -14.94
CA ASP A 205 7.31 13.60 -15.51
C ASP A 205 6.23 12.95 -14.65
N ILE A 206 6.57 11.84 -13.99
CA ILE A 206 5.69 11.12 -13.08
C ILE A 206 6.50 10.70 -11.85
N VAL A 207 5.92 10.90 -10.67
CA VAL A 207 6.48 10.43 -9.40
C VAL A 207 5.51 9.44 -8.76
N ALA A 208 5.95 8.21 -8.52
CA ALA A 208 5.16 7.18 -7.84
C ALA A 208 5.77 6.82 -6.48
N LEU A 209 4.94 6.89 -5.43
CA LEU A 209 5.33 6.57 -4.07
C LEU A 209 4.90 5.14 -3.73
N THR A 210 5.87 4.29 -3.43
CA THR A 210 5.70 2.87 -3.06
C THR A 210 6.56 2.49 -1.85
N CYS A 211 7.10 3.50 -1.14
CA CYS A 211 7.93 3.31 0.06
C CYS A 211 7.07 3.08 1.32
N PRO A 212 7.60 2.39 2.34
CA PRO A 212 6.93 2.30 3.63
C PRO A 212 6.92 3.66 4.34
N LEU A 213 5.97 3.86 5.26
CA LEU A 213 5.99 4.98 6.19
C LEU A 213 6.99 4.68 7.31
N THR A 214 8.00 5.54 7.43
CA THR A 214 9.02 5.52 8.47
C THR A 214 9.30 6.96 8.89
N PRO A 215 10.04 7.22 10.00
CA PRO A 215 10.45 8.57 10.35
C PRO A 215 11.16 9.34 9.22
N GLU A 216 11.92 8.61 8.37
CA GLU A 216 12.65 9.21 7.24
C GLU A 216 11.78 9.47 6.01
N THR A 217 10.62 8.84 5.92
CA THR A 217 9.69 8.99 4.77
C THR A 217 8.43 9.76 5.12
N GLU A 218 8.19 10.06 6.39
CA GLU A 218 7.10 10.94 6.81
C GLU A 218 7.36 12.37 6.30
N GLY A 219 6.40 12.93 5.55
CA GLY A 219 6.54 14.24 4.93
C GLY A 219 7.67 14.32 3.89
N LEU A 220 8.08 13.19 3.32
CA LEU A 220 9.16 13.15 2.32
C LEU A 220 8.85 14.03 1.11
N ILE A 221 7.59 14.03 0.67
CA ILE A 221 7.10 14.92 -0.40
C ILE A 221 6.46 16.15 0.26
N ASN A 222 7.32 17.06 0.69
CA ASN A 222 6.96 18.35 1.28
C ASN A 222 6.92 19.48 0.25
N ALA A 223 6.67 20.71 0.68
CA ALA A 223 6.61 21.88 -0.20
C ALA A 223 7.87 22.06 -1.06
N ALA A 224 9.07 21.78 -0.52
CA ALA A 224 10.31 21.90 -1.27
C ALA A 224 10.46 20.80 -2.32
N ALA A 225 10.05 19.57 -2.01
CA ALA A 225 10.01 18.46 -2.96
C ALA A 225 9.01 18.74 -4.10
N LEU A 226 7.80 19.23 -3.76
CA LEU A 226 6.79 19.62 -4.75
C LEU A 226 7.27 20.77 -5.64
N ALA A 227 7.96 21.76 -5.06
CA ALA A 227 8.54 22.87 -5.82
C ALA A 227 9.70 22.44 -6.75
N ALA A 228 10.35 21.33 -6.46
CA ALA A 228 11.38 20.76 -7.33
C ALA A 228 10.81 20.01 -8.55
N MET A 229 9.53 19.61 -8.53
CA MET A 229 8.87 18.90 -9.62
C MET A 229 8.59 19.82 -10.82
N LYS A 230 8.48 19.25 -12.02
CA LYS A 230 8.03 19.98 -13.20
C LYS A 230 6.57 20.45 -13.03
N PRO A 231 6.17 21.60 -13.57
CA PRO A 231 4.76 22.02 -13.57
C PRO A 231 3.83 21.02 -14.30
N THR A 232 4.39 20.22 -15.20
CA THR A 232 3.67 19.18 -15.94
C THR A 232 3.70 17.82 -15.24
N ALA A 233 4.36 17.70 -14.09
CA ALA A 233 4.54 16.42 -13.41
C ALA A 233 3.27 15.95 -12.71
N LEU A 234 3.12 14.62 -12.64
CA LEU A 234 2.06 13.92 -11.94
C LEU A 234 2.63 13.23 -10.67
N LEU A 235 1.90 13.29 -9.57
CA LEU A 235 2.22 12.55 -8.34
C LEU A 235 1.23 11.42 -8.15
N VAL A 236 1.70 10.18 -7.94
CA VAL A 236 0.87 9.03 -7.61
C VAL A 236 1.30 8.46 -6.27
N ASN A 237 0.37 8.39 -5.31
CA ASN A 237 0.63 7.84 -3.98
C ASN A 237 -0.21 6.59 -3.72
N VAL A 238 0.44 5.42 -3.73
CA VAL A 238 -0.12 4.12 -3.34
C VAL A 238 0.64 3.54 -2.12
N ALA A 239 1.33 4.40 -1.37
CA ALA A 239 2.13 4.04 -0.19
C ALA A 239 1.36 4.29 1.11
N ARG A 240 1.51 5.49 1.67
CA ARG A 240 0.80 6.02 2.85
C ARG A 240 0.57 7.52 2.68
N GLY A 241 -0.56 8.03 3.15
CA GLY A 241 -0.88 9.46 3.07
C GLY A 241 0.20 10.34 3.67
N LYS A 242 0.68 10.00 4.87
CA LYS A 242 1.71 10.75 5.60
C LYS A 242 3.10 10.81 4.94
N VAL A 243 3.34 10.10 3.85
CA VAL A 243 4.56 10.26 3.04
C VAL A 243 4.55 11.62 2.33
N VAL A 244 3.37 12.19 2.14
CA VAL A 244 3.14 13.49 1.52
C VAL A 244 2.68 14.49 2.57
N ASP A 245 3.21 15.69 2.54
CA ASP A 245 2.65 16.85 3.22
C ASP A 245 1.36 17.26 2.46
N GLU A 246 0.20 16.78 2.92
CA GLU A 246 -1.07 16.96 2.23
C GLU A 246 -1.48 18.43 2.08
N PRO A 247 -1.33 19.31 3.10
CA PRO A 247 -1.51 20.75 2.91
C PRO A 247 -0.62 21.35 1.81
N ALA A 248 0.65 20.96 1.75
CA ALA A 248 1.56 21.43 0.72
C ALA A 248 1.16 20.91 -0.67
N LEU A 249 0.69 19.66 -0.77
CA LEU A 249 0.16 19.09 -2.02
C LEU A 249 -1.08 19.86 -2.51
N ILE A 250 -2.03 20.13 -1.61
CA ILE A 250 -3.24 20.92 -1.93
C ILE A 250 -2.86 22.31 -2.47
N ALA A 251 -1.92 22.98 -1.81
CA ALA A 251 -1.42 24.27 -2.27
C ALA A 251 -0.76 24.18 -3.65
N ALA A 252 0.12 23.19 -3.87
CA ALA A 252 0.80 22.97 -5.15
C ALA A 252 -0.17 22.69 -6.31
N LEU A 253 -1.23 21.90 -6.05
CA LEU A 253 -2.29 21.63 -7.02
C LEU A 253 -3.12 22.88 -7.32
N SER A 254 -3.52 23.64 -6.29
CA SER A 254 -4.30 24.87 -6.44
C SER A 254 -3.57 25.95 -7.22
N GLU A 255 -2.24 26.00 -7.08
CA GLU A 255 -1.36 26.96 -7.77
C GLU A 255 -0.84 26.42 -9.11
N ASN A 256 -1.28 25.24 -9.56
CA ASN A 256 -0.79 24.55 -10.76
C ASN A 256 0.74 24.38 -10.80
N ARG A 257 1.36 24.17 -9.64
CA ARG A 257 2.80 23.86 -9.54
C ARG A 257 3.14 22.44 -9.99
N ILE A 258 2.15 21.55 -9.94
CA ILE A 258 2.17 20.23 -10.57
C ILE A 258 0.86 20.01 -11.33
N ALA A 259 0.87 19.14 -12.33
CA ALA A 259 -0.26 18.95 -13.22
C ALA A 259 -1.40 18.14 -12.61
N GLY A 260 -1.14 17.27 -11.66
CA GLY A 260 -2.19 16.47 -11.03
C GLY A 260 -1.66 15.42 -10.05
N ALA A 261 -2.60 14.77 -9.36
CA ALA A 261 -2.29 13.71 -8.42
C ALA A 261 -3.28 12.55 -8.47
N GLY A 262 -2.77 11.31 -8.29
CA GLY A 262 -3.55 10.10 -8.07
C GLY A 262 -3.27 9.57 -6.66
N LEU A 263 -4.26 9.57 -5.80
CA LEU A 263 -4.11 9.31 -4.37
C LEU A 263 -4.99 8.12 -3.97
N ASP A 264 -4.37 6.98 -3.69
CA ASP A 264 -5.07 5.85 -3.07
C ASP A 264 -5.10 5.97 -1.55
N VAL A 265 -4.26 6.83 -0.99
CA VAL A 265 -4.08 7.03 0.44
C VAL A 265 -4.02 8.53 0.77
N THR A 266 -4.59 8.90 1.92
CA THR A 266 -4.63 10.27 2.45
C THR A 266 -4.15 10.31 3.90
N VAL A 267 -3.87 11.50 4.42
CA VAL A 267 -3.36 11.64 5.80
C VAL A 267 -4.42 11.21 6.81
N GLU A 268 -5.66 11.63 6.59
CA GLU A 268 -6.82 11.18 7.34
C GLU A 268 -7.67 10.25 6.46
N GLU A 269 -8.02 9.08 6.98
CA GLU A 269 -8.82 8.08 6.28
C GLU A 269 -9.99 7.63 7.18
N PRO A 270 -11.23 7.70 6.68
CA PRO A 270 -11.68 8.21 5.37
C PRO A 270 -11.36 9.69 5.16
N LEU A 271 -11.07 10.07 3.89
CA LEU A 271 -10.82 11.46 3.53
C LEU A 271 -12.01 12.34 3.99
N PRO A 272 -11.78 13.40 4.80
CA PRO A 272 -12.84 14.27 5.29
C PRO A 272 -13.66 14.88 4.16
N ALA A 273 -14.98 14.96 4.32
CA ALA A 273 -15.89 15.50 3.33
C ALA A 273 -15.58 16.97 2.94
N ALA A 274 -14.92 17.72 3.85
CA ALA A 274 -14.50 19.09 3.62
C ALA A 274 -13.16 19.22 2.85
N SER A 275 -12.49 18.11 2.54
CA SER A 275 -11.19 18.15 1.84
C SER A 275 -11.35 18.75 0.44
N PRO A 276 -10.50 19.74 0.07
CA PRO A 276 -10.49 20.31 -1.28
C PRO A 276 -10.19 19.25 -2.38
N LEU A 277 -9.48 18.17 -2.03
CA LEU A 277 -9.10 17.11 -2.98
C LEU A 277 -10.32 16.50 -3.70
N TRP A 278 -11.50 16.49 -3.08
CA TRP A 278 -12.73 15.99 -3.70
C TRP A 278 -13.19 16.79 -4.94
N SER A 279 -12.88 18.08 -4.97
CA SER A 279 -13.37 18.99 -6.02
C SER A 279 -12.29 19.39 -7.04
N MET A 280 -11.06 18.94 -6.87
CA MET A 280 -9.96 19.23 -7.79
C MET A 280 -10.04 18.34 -9.04
N PRO A 281 -10.31 18.89 -10.25
CA PRO A 281 -10.48 18.08 -11.46
C PRO A 281 -9.22 17.33 -11.89
N GLN A 282 -8.04 17.80 -11.48
CA GLN A 282 -6.75 17.16 -11.76
C GLN A 282 -6.35 16.10 -10.71
N VAL A 283 -7.26 15.75 -9.80
CA VAL A 283 -7.01 14.77 -8.74
C VAL A 283 -7.91 13.56 -8.89
N ILE A 284 -7.35 12.37 -8.73
CA ILE A 284 -8.09 11.12 -8.59
C ILE A 284 -7.86 10.62 -7.17
N VAL A 285 -8.93 10.39 -6.42
CA VAL A 285 -8.88 9.76 -5.09
C VAL A 285 -9.53 8.38 -5.16
N THR A 286 -8.84 7.36 -4.64
CA THR A 286 -9.39 6.02 -4.43
C THR A 286 -9.33 5.67 -2.93
N PRO A 287 -10.26 4.85 -2.40
CA PRO A 287 -10.47 4.72 -0.95
C PRO A 287 -9.55 3.70 -0.30
N HIS A 288 -8.21 3.82 -0.47
CA HIS A 288 -7.19 2.89 0.02
C HIS A 288 -7.46 1.45 -0.45
N SER A 289 -7.88 1.32 -1.70
CA SER A 289 -8.34 0.06 -2.31
C SER A 289 -7.34 -0.57 -3.29
N ALA A 290 -6.18 0.04 -3.49
CA ALA A 290 -5.17 -0.48 -4.43
C ALA A 290 -4.76 -1.94 -4.15
N GLY A 291 -4.86 -2.39 -2.89
CA GLY A 291 -4.57 -3.75 -2.48
C GLY A 291 -5.74 -4.73 -2.60
N GLU A 292 -6.96 -4.24 -2.79
CA GLU A 292 -8.16 -5.08 -2.80
C GLU A 292 -8.31 -5.83 -4.13
N THR A 293 -8.39 -7.16 -4.06
CA THR A 293 -8.63 -8.01 -5.22
C THR A 293 -9.43 -9.25 -4.83
N ARG A 294 -10.00 -9.92 -5.83
CA ARG A 294 -10.69 -11.21 -5.64
C ARG A 294 -9.77 -12.33 -5.13
N ALA A 295 -8.45 -12.16 -5.25
CA ALA A 295 -7.46 -13.14 -4.81
C ALA A 295 -6.87 -12.81 -3.43
N TYR A 296 -7.30 -11.71 -2.79
CA TYR A 296 -6.60 -11.20 -1.62
C TYR A 296 -6.65 -12.16 -0.44
N GLU A 297 -7.84 -12.65 -0.09
CA GLU A 297 -8.02 -13.60 1.00
C GLU A 297 -7.24 -14.89 0.74
N THR A 298 -7.29 -15.40 -0.49
CA THR A 298 -6.51 -16.58 -0.91
C THR A 298 -5.02 -16.36 -0.68
N ASN A 299 -4.48 -15.23 -1.15
CA ASN A 299 -3.06 -14.93 -1.03
C ASN A 299 -2.62 -14.76 0.45
N VAL A 300 -3.45 -14.11 1.28
CA VAL A 300 -3.16 -13.95 2.71
C VAL A 300 -3.22 -15.29 3.45
N VAL A 301 -4.22 -16.12 3.14
CA VAL A 301 -4.36 -17.44 3.76
C VAL A 301 -3.23 -18.38 3.33
N ASP A 302 -2.74 -18.29 2.10
CA ASP A 302 -1.56 -19.06 1.66
C ASP A 302 -0.30 -18.67 2.44
N LEU A 303 -0.09 -17.37 2.73
CA LEU A 303 0.99 -16.91 3.61
C LEU A 303 0.83 -17.43 5.05
N LEU A 304 -0.39 -17.42 5.57
CA LEU A 304 -0.69 -17.98 6.89
C LEU A 304 -0.34 -19.46 6.95
N VAL A 305 -0.83 -20.25 5.99
CA VAL A 305 -0.61 -21.69 5.93
C VAL A 305 0.89 -22.03 5.87
N GLU A 306 1.64 -21.36 4.98
CA GLU A 306 3.09 -21.54 4.90
C GLU A 306 3.78 -21.19 6.23
N ASN A 307 3.38 -20.12 6.91
CA ASN A 307 3.95 -19.76 8.20
C ASN A 307 3.58 -20.76 9.33
N LEU A 308 2.35 -21.28 9.32
CA LEU A 308 1.96 -22.35 10.24
C LEU A 308 2.79 -23.61 10.02
N ASP A 309 3.01 -24.00 8.76
CA ASP A 309 3.83 -25.16 8.42
C ASP A 309 5.30 -24.98 8.84
N ARG A 310 5.87 -23.78 8.67
CA ARG A 310 7.21 -23.42 9.18
C ARG A 310 7.30 -23.55 10.70
N LEU A 311 6.31 -23.00 11.40
CA LEU A 311 6.24 -23.07 12.85
C LEU A 311 6.11 -24.52 13.36
N ALA A 312 5.31 -25.35 12.67
CA ALA A 312 5.16 -26.76 12.98
C ALA A 312 6.47 -27.56 12.80
N ARG A 313 7.30 -27.17 11.80
CA ARG A 313 8.65 -27.74 11.60
C ARG A 313 9.71 -27.18 12.56
N GLY A 314 9.34 -26.25 13.46
CA GLY A 314 10.28 -25.61 14.40
C GLY A 314 11.19 -24.57 13.75
N GLU A 315 10.85 -24.08 12.55
CA GLU A 315 11.63 -23.03 11.86
C GLU A 315 11.53 -21.70 12.60
N THR A 316 12.66 -21.03 12.75
CA THR A 316 12.72 -19.70 13.38
C THR A 316 12.42 -18.57 12.39
N ALA A 317 12.64 -18.80 11.09
CA ALA A 317 12.40 -17.82 10.05
C ALA A 317 11.00 -17.96 9.47
N LEU A 318 10.14 -16.95 9.67
CA LEU A 318 8.83 -16.86 9.02
C LEU A 318 8.95 -16.18 7.65
N LEU A 319 8.06 -16.56 6.74
CA LEU A 319 7.89 -15.82 5.51
C LEU A 319 7.34 -14.42 5.86
N ASN A 320 8.04 -13.38 5.42
CA ASN A 320 7.76 -11.98 5.77
C ASN A 320 7.72 -11.69 7.28
N GLY A 321 8.53 -12.42 8.07
CA GLY A 321 8.67 -12.19 9.51
C GLY A 321 9.14 -10.77 9.84
N ILE A 322 8.51 -10.15 10.84
CA ILE A 322 8.79 -8.78 11.31
C ILE A 322 9.32 -8.80 12.75
N VAL A 323 8.75 -9.69 13.61
CA VAL A 323 9.11 -9.94 15.00
C VAL A 323 9.31 -11.42 15.22
#